data_52e4212e92de931b284770ffafd921a7
#
_entry.id   52e4212e92de931b284770ffafd921a7
#
_cell.length_a   1.000
_cell.length_b   1.000
_cell.length_c   1.000
_cell.angle_alpha   90.00
_cell.angle_beta   90.00
_cell.angle_gamma   90.00
#
_symmetry.space_group_name_H-M   'P 1'
#
loop_
_entity.id
_entity.type
_entity.pdbx_description
1 polymer ?
#
loop_
_entity_poly.entity_id
_entity_poly.type
_entity_poly.pdbx_seq_one_letter_code
_entity_poly.pdbx_strand_id
1 'polypeptide(L)' 'MAGYDITWWCPFCGAAGNVHGKDKDEAVQELEKVEEEHEKRMGHQGFVTEEEPPGPA' A
#
# COMPACT_ATOMS: atom_id res chain seq x y z
N MET A 1 11.97 -4.65 -16.03
CA MET A 1 12.50 -4.16 -14.77
C MET A 1 11.64 -4.60 -13.63
N ALA A 2 12.27 -5.05 -12.57
CA ALA A 2 11.54 -5.50 -11.41
C ALA A 2 11.04 -4.32 -10.60
N GLY A 3 9.82 -4.40 -10.15
CA GLY A 3 9.24 -3.43 -9.27
C GLY A 3 8.33 -4.17 -8.30
N TYR A 4 7.90 -3.50 -7.27
CA TYR A 4 7.02 -4.11 -6.28
C TYR A 4 5.80 -3.22 -6.12
N ASP A 5 4.63 -3.78 -6.32
CA ASP A 5 3.37 -3.06 -6.21
C ASP A 5 2.55 -3.61 -5.05
N ILE A 6 1.97 -2.71 -4.29
CA ILE A 6 1.05 -3.08 -3.23
C ILE A 6 -0.25 -2.33 -3.46
N THR A 7 -1.32 -3.07 -3.64
CA THR A 7 -2.66 -2.50 -3.72
C THR A 7 -3.28 -2.53 -2.34
N TRP A 8 -3.93 -1.46 -1.96
CA TRP A 8 -4.54 -1.36 -0.64
C TRP A 8 -5.95 -0.81 -0.77
N TRP A 9 -6.77 -1.16 0.19
CA TRP A 9 -8.10 -0.57 0.31
C TRP A 9 -8.53 -0.59 1.76
N CYS A 10 -9.41 0.35 2.10
CA CYS A 10 -9.93 0.47 3.44
C CYS A 10 -11.39 0.01 3.45
N PRO A 11 -11.71 -1.08 4.16
CA PRO A 11 -13.10 -1.57 4.18
C PRO A 11 -14.04 -0.67 4.97
N PHE A 12 -13.50 0.24 5.77
CA PHE A 12 -14.33 1.12 6.58
C PHE A 12 -14.84 2.33 5.82
N CYS A 13 -14.03 2.90 4.97
CA CYS A 13 -14.41 4.11 4.24
C CYS A 13 -14.40 3.96 2.73
N GLY A 14 -13.98 2.82 2.23
CA GLY A 14 -13.95 2.57 0.79
C GLY A 14 -12.81 3.22 0.04
N ALA A 15 -11.85 3.81 0.75
CA ALA A 15 -10.68 4.37 0.09
C ALA A 15 -9.82 3.24 -0.48
N ALA A 16 -9.20 3.50 -1.62
CA ALA A 16 -8.36 2.51 -2.27
C ALA A 16 -7.24 3.19 -3.02
N GLY A 17 -6.15 2.48 -3.23
CA GLY A 17 -5.03 3.01 -3.97
C GLY A 17 -3.97 1.94 -4.19
N ASN A 18 -2.84 2.39 -4.67
CA ASN A 18 -1.72 1.52 -5.02
C ASN A 18 -0.43 2.26 -4.73
N VAL A 19 0.56 1.54 -4.23
CA VAL A 19 1.91 2.08 -4.05
C VAL A 19 2.89 1.25 -4.84
N HIS A 20 3.97 1.87 -5.26
CA HIS A 20 4.99 1.24 -6.08
C HIS A 20 6.37 1.59 -5.55
N GLY A 21 7.26 0.61 -5.54
CA GLY A 21 8.64 0.80 -5.16
C GLY A 21 9.55 -0.06 -6.00
N LYS A 22 10.85 0.15 -5.88
CA LYS A 22 11.84 -0.66 -6.56
C LYS A 22 11.84 -2.08 -6.03
N ASP A 23 11.59 -2.20 -4.74
CA ASP A 23 11.55 -3.48 -4.05
C ASP A 23 10.49 -3.42 -2.96
N LYS A 24 10.36 -4.50 -2.23
CA LYS A 24 9.38 -4.61 -1.17
C LYS A 24 9.56 -3.56 -0.08
N ASP A 25 10.80 -3.32 0.33
CA ASP A 25 11.07 -2.36 1.40
C ASP A 25 10.61 -0.96 1.03
N GLU A 26 10.92 -0.53 -0.18
CA GLU A 26 10.51 0.78 -0.66
C GLU A 26 8.99 0.89 -0.78
N ALA A 27 8.36 -0.14 -1.31
CA ALA A 27 6.91 -0.17 -1.43
C ALA A 27 6.24 -0.11 -0.06
N VAL A 28 6.77 -0.85 0.91
CA VAL A 28 6.24 -0.84 2.27
C VAL A 28 6.38 0.54 2.90
N GLN A 29 7.50 1.21 2.67
CA GLN A 29 7.70 2.56 3.19
C GLN A 29 6.67 3.54 2.62
N GLU A 30 6.39 3.44 1.33
CA GLU A 30 5.37 4.27 0.72
C GLU A 30 3.98 3.96 1.29
N LEU A 31 3.70 2.69 1.50
CA LEU A 31 2.43 2.28 2.08
C LEU A 31 2.26 2.81 3.50
N GLU A 32 3.33 2.79 4.30
CA GLU A 32 3.28 3.33 5.65
C GLU A 32 2.93 4.82 5.67
N LYS A 33 3.44 5.58 4.73
CA LYS A 33 3.10 6.99 4.61
C LYS A 33 1.62 7.19 4.31
N VAL A 34 1.09 6.40 3.40
CA VAL A 34 -0.32 6.46 3.04
C VAL A 34 -1.18 6.08 4.24
N GLU A 35 -0.79 5.03 4.95
CA GLU A 35 -1.49 4.55 6.11
C GLU A 35 -1.54 5.59 7.22
N GLU A 36 -0.42 6.26 7.47
CA GLU A 36 -0.35 7.31 8.46
C GLU A 36 -1.25 8.48 8.12
N GLU A 37 -1.23 8.94 6.89
CA GLU A 37 -2.11 10.01 6.45
C GLU A 37 -3.57 9.62 6.55
N HIS A 38 -3.88 8.40 6.18
CA HIS A 38 -5.24 7.89 6.25
C HIS A 38 -5.74 7.87 7.70
N GLU A 39 -4.90 7.41 8.61
CA GLU A 39 -5.24 7.39 10.02
C GLU A 39 -5.52 8.79 10.55
N LYS A 40 -4.68 9.74 10.21
CA LYS A 40 -4.86 11.13 10.64
C LYS A 40 -6.14 11.74 10.10
N ARG A 41 -6.46 11.41 8.86
CA ARG A 41 -7.62 12.00 8.18
C ARG A 41 -8.93 11.36 8.62
N MET A 42 -8.95 10.05 8.73
CA MET A 42 -10.17 9.29 8.96
C MET A 42 -10.34 8.83 10.42
N GLY A 43 -9.27 8.83 11.18
CA GLY A 43 -9.34 8.43 12.58
C GLY A 43 -9.43 6.93 12.81
N HIS A 44 -9.11 6.12 11.80
CA HIS A 44 -9.07 4.67 11.97
C HIS A 44 -7.86 4.09 11.24
N GLN A 45 -7.45 2.92 11.69
CA GLN A 45 -6.36 2.17 11.07
C GLN A 45 -6.93 0.92 10.43
N GLY A 46 -6.15 0.37 9.54
CA GLY A 46 -6.41 -0.94 8.98
C GLY A 46 -6.70 -0.87 7.50
N PHE A 47 -5.70 -1.27 6.73
CA PHE A 47 -5.87 -1.51 5.31
C PHE A 47 -5.86 -3.01 5.08
N VAL A 48 -6.61 -3.44 4.11
CA VAL A 48 -6.38 -4.74 3.50
C VAL A 48 -5.43 -4.51 2.35
N THR A 49 -4.37 -5.28 2.29
CA THR A 49 -3.35 -5.10 1.27
C THR A 49 -3.18 -6.36 0.44
N GLU A 50 -2.85 -6.17 -0.81
CA GLU A 50 -2.55 -7.26 -1.71
C GLU A 50 -1.23 -6.95 -2.38
N GLU A 51 -0.23 -7.79 -2.14
CA GLU A 51 1.11 -7.60 -2.66
C GLU A 51 1.27 -8.34 -3.97
N GLU A 52 1.80 -7.65 -4.96
CA GLU A 52 2.11 -8.26 -6.25
C GLU A 52 3.61 -8.17 -6.48
N PRO A 53 4.36 -9.22 -6.10
CA PRO A 53 5.79 -9.22 -6.36
C PRO A 53 6.04 -9.29 -7.86
N PRO A 54 7.23 -8.87 -8.32
CA PRO A 54 7.56 -8.97 -9.73
C PRO A 54 7.43 -10.42 -10.19
N GLY A 55 6.85 -10.60 -11.35
CA GLY A 55 6.64 -11.93 -11.88
C GLY A 55 7.96 -12.65 -12.14
N PRO A 56 7.89 -13.96 -12.29
CA PRO A 56 9.10 -14.72 -12.63
C PRO A 56 9.64 -14.24 -13.97
N ALA A 57 10.93 -14.07 -13.98
CA ALA A 57 11.59 -13.61 -15.20
C ALA A 57 11.53 -14.66 -16.28
#